data_93dc0ee7b11935a26b0ba852eeeda1b6
#
_entry.id   93dc0ee7b11935a26b0ba852eeeda1b6
#
_cell.length_a   1.000
_cell.length_b   1.000
_cell.length_c   1.000
_cell.angle_alpha   90.00
_cell.angle_beta   90.00
_cell.angle_gamma   90.00
#
_symmetry.space_group_name_H-M   'P 1'
#
loop_
_entity.id
_entity.type
_entity.pdbx_description
1 polymer ?
#
loop_
_entity_poly.entity_id
_entity_poly.type
_entity_poly.pdbx_seq_one_letter_code
_entity_poly.pdbx_strand_id
1 'polypeptide(L)'
;MSQRRACCVLQADRSSVRYNSKRIDDAEQREAIKRISKERRRFGYRRINVMLQREGIHMNHKKLRRIYAEEKLQVRRRGGRKRALGTRRPMEVPDRPNQRWSLDFVSDAFTDGRRFRILTVVDDFTKENVLLVPDTSISGLRVTRELDQAFAERRMPETIVSDNGTEFTSMAILKWVQNNGIDWHYIQPGKPTQNAFIESFNGKLPDEFLNETLFASLHEAREELTKWQDD
;
A
#
# COMPACT_ATOMS: atom_id res chain seq x y z
N MET A 1 -57.68 6.70 2.15
CA MET A 1 -57.17 7.32 3.41
C MET A 1 -56.40 8.58 3.08
N SER A 2 -56.55 9.69 3.79
CA SER A 2 -55.79 10.92 3.50
C SER A 2 -54.35 10.79 4.02
N GLN A 3 -53.39 11.40 3.34
CA GLN A 3 -51.96 11.42 3.76
C GLN A 3 -51.79 11.90 5.21
N ARG A 4 -52.62 12.88 5.63
CA ARG A 4 -52.59 13.37 7.01
C ARG A 4 -52.94 12.28 8.02
N ARG A 5 -53.96 11.49 7.76
CA ARG A 5 -54.39 10.40 8.63
C ARG A 5 -53.36 9.25 8.64
N ALA A 6 -52.74 8.94 7.47
CA ALA A 6 -51.70 7.96 7.40
C ALA A 6 -50.45 8.36 8.21
N CYS A 7 -49.99 9.60 8.10
CA CYS A 7 -48.87 10.11 8.89
C CYS A 7 -49.17 10.10 10.40
N CYS A 8 -50.40 10.40 10.78
CA CYS A 8 -50.82 10.35 12.18
C CYS A 8 -50.79 8.94 12.75
N VAL A 9 -51.31 7.96 11.99
CA VAL A 9 -51.29 6.52 12.38
C VAL A 9 -49.87 5.95 12.47
N LEU A 10 -48.99 6.34 11.55
CA LEU A 10 -47.59 5.89 11.50
C LEU A 10 -46.64 6.71 12.36
N GLN A 11 -47.17 7.74 13.09
CA GLN A 11 -46.36 8.70 13.86
C GLN A 11 -45.21 9.34 13.05
N ALA A 12 -45.40 9.49 11.74
CA ALA A 12 -44.44 10.09 10.83
C ALA A 12 -44.72 11.57 10.60
N ASP A 13 -43.67 12.40 10.62
CA ASP A 13 -43.81 13.81 10.32
C ASP A 13 -44.14 14.01 8.84
N ARG A 14 -45.16 14.83 8.56
CA ARG A 14 -45.63 15.16 7.19
C ARG A 14 -44.58 15.89 6.36
N SER A 15 -43.72 16.71 6.98
CA SER A 15 -42.63 17.38 6.27
C SER A 15 -41.57 16.38 5.77
N SER A 16 -41.27 15.40 6.58
CA SER A 16 -40.35 14.30 6.20
C SER A 16 -40.89 13.46 5.06
N VAL A 17 -42.21 13.15 5.08
CA VAL A 17 -42.86 12.36 4.01
C VAL A 17 -42.93 13.12 2.69
N ARG A 18 -43.03 14.45 2.74
CA ARG A 18 -43.10 15.34 1.55
C ARG A 18 -41.74 15.81 1.09
N TYR A 19 -40.67 15.54 1.84
CA TYR A 19 -39.34 15.99 1.49
C TYR A 19 -38.84 15.34 0.19
N ASN A 20 -38.69 16.17 -0.83
CA ASN A 20 -37.94 15.78 -2.03
C ASN A 20 -36.52 16.30 -1.93
N SER A 21 -35.55 15.41 -2.07
CA SER A 21 -34.14 15.78 -2.03
C SER A 21 -33.82 16.77 -3.17
N LYS A 22 -33.31 17.96 -2.80
CA LYS A 22 -32.81 18.98 -3.74
C LYS A 22 -31.32 18.77 -4.08
N ARG A 23 -30.78 17.58 -3.81
CA ARG A 23 -29.37 17.31 -4.09
C ARG A 23 -29.14 17.32 -5.59
N ILE A 24 -28.04 17.97 -6.00
CA ILE A 24 -27.55 17.94 -7.37
C ILE A 24 -27.20 16.49 -7.71
N ASP A 25 -27.50 16.09 -8.93
CA ASP A 25 -27.15 14.76 -9.43
C ASP A 25 -25.62 14.60 -9.42
N ASP A 26 -25.16 13.54 -8.76
CA ASP A 26 -23.75 13.20 -8.62
C ASP A 26 -23.31 12.19 -9.69
N ALA A 27 -24.03 12.06 -10.82
CA ALA A 27 -23.88 10.98 -11.80
C ALA A 27 -22.45 10.90 -12.35
N GLU A 28 -21.87 11.99 -12.82
CA GLU A 28 -20.50 12.01 -13.36
C GLU A 28 -19.46 11.58 -12.31
N GLN A 29 -19.62 12.07 -11.09
CA GLN A 29 -18.72 11.73 -9.99
C GLN A 29 -18.87 10.27 -9.57
N ARG A 30 -20.10 9.72 -9.61
CA ARG A 30 -20.36 8.29 -9.36
C ARG A 30 -19.68 7.40 -10.39
N GLU A 31 -19.76 7.74 -11.66
CA GLU A 31 -19.13 6.98 -12.74
C GLU A 31 -17.59 7.03 -12.63
N ALA A 32 -17.00 8.19 -12.33
CA ALA A 32 -15.56 8.29 -12.10
C ALA A 32 -15.10 7.42 -10.92
N ILE A 33 -15.83 7.45 -9.79
CA ILE A 33 -15.54 6.63 -8.62
C ILE A 33 -15.65 5.13 -8.96
N LYS A 34 -16.68 4.72 -9.70
CA LYS A 34 -16.89 3.32 -10.13
C LYS A 34 -15.78 2.85 -11.05
N ARG A 35 -15.39 3.69 -12.03
CA ARG A 35 -14.31 3.38 -12.97
C ARG A 35 -13.00 3.12 -12.23
N ILE A 36 -12.56 4.07 -11.40
CA ILE A 36 -11.32 3.93 -10.61
C ILE A 36 -11.41 2.72 -9.67
N SER A 37 -12.54 2.48 -9.01
CA SER A 37 -12.71 1.32 -8.13
C SER A 37 -12.67 -0.01 -8.88
N LYS A 38 -13.08 -0.04 -10.15
CA LYS A 38 -13.01 -1.23 -11.01
C LYS A 38 -11.58 -1.51 -11.45
N GLU A 39 -10.83 -0.48 -11.78
CA GLU A 39 -9.41 -0.57 -12.14
C GLU A 39 -8.53 -0.96 -10.94
N ARG A 40 -8.83 -0.36 -9.78
CA ARG A 40 -8.05 -0.53 -8.54
C ARG A 40 -8.93 -1.12 -7.42
N ARG A 41 -9.28 -2.41 -7.54
CA ARG A 41 -10.27 -3.11 -6.69
C ARG A 41 -9.98 -3.06 -5.19
N ARG A 42 -8.71 -2.87 -4.81
CA ARG A 42 -8.27 -2.83 -3.40
C ARG A 42 -8.13 -1.41 -2.84
N PHE A 43 -8.41 -0.39 -3.65
CA PHE A 43 -8.32 0.99 -3.19
C PHE A 43 -9.53 1.37 -2.33
N GLY A 44 -9.26 1.81 -1.11
CA GLY A 44 -10.27 2.44 -0.25
C GLY A 44 -10.56 3.88 -0.70
N TYR A 45 -11.65 4.46 -0.19
CA TYR A 45 -12.11 5.80 -0.59
C TYR A 45 -11.03 6.90 -0.50
N ARG A 46 -10.05 6.78 0.41
CA ARG A 46 -8.95 7.76 0.54
C ARG A 46 -8.02 7.75 -0.67
N ARG A 47 -7.62 6.57 -1.14
CA ARG A 47 -6.79 6.42 -2.34
C ARG A 47 -7.57 6.81 -3.59
N ILE A 48 -8.85 6.44 -3.68
CA ILE A 48 -9.72 6.88 -4.78
C ILE A 48 -9.83 8.41 -4.80
N ASN A 49 -9.84 9.09 -3.65
CA ASN A 49 -9.83 10.55 -3.61
C ASN A 49 -8.56 11.14 -4.25
N VAL A 50 -7.40 10.53 -3.99
CA VAL A 50 -6.13 10.97 -4.60
C VAL A 50 -6.17 10.78 -6.12
N MET A 51 -6.66 9.63 -6.61
CA MET A 51 -6.79 9.38 -8.05
C MET A 51 -7.73 10.39 -8.72
N LEU A 52 -8.88 10.67 -8.11
CA LEU A 52 -9.80 11.70 -8.60
C LEU A 52 -9.15 13.08 -8.67
N GLN A 53 -8.36 13.45 -7.67
CA GLN A 53 -7.62 14.73 -7.66
C GLN A 53 -6.59 14.80 -8.78
N ARG A 54 -5.89 13.70 -9.08
CA ARG A 54 -4.96 13.60 -10.22
C ARG A 54 -5.66 13.78 -11.57
N GLU A 55 -6.91 13.33 -11.68
CA GLU A 55 -7.77 13.56 -12.84
C GLU A 55 -8.44 14.93 -12.85
N GLY A 56 -8.12 15.82 -11.90
CA GLY A 56 -8.72 17.16 -11.80
C GLY A 56 -10.11 17.18 -11.18
N ILE A 57 -10.60 16.06 -10.66
CA ILE A 57 -11.92 15.95 -10.03
C ILE A 57 -11.79 16.20 -8.54
N HIS A 58 -12.11 17.40 -8.10
CA HIS A 58 -12.08 17.80 -6.69
C HIS A 58 -13.44 17.63 -6.02
N MET A 59 -13.51 16.87 -4.93
CA MET A 59 -14.72 16.74 -4.13
C MET A 59 -14.43 16.63 -2.64
N ASN A 60 -15.44 16.98 -1.83
CA ASN A 60 -15.34 16.83 -0.38
C ASN A 60 -15.27 15.36 -0.01
N HIS A 61 -14.29 14.98 0.85
CA HIS A 61 -14.07 13.61 1.31
C HIS A 61 -15.31 12.97 1.97
N LYS A 62 -16.16 13.77 2.62
CA LYS A 62 -17.45 13.30 3.19
C LYS A 62 -18.42 12.90 2.08
N LYS A 63 -18.47 13.66 0.97
CA LYS A 63 -19.29 13.34 -0.20
C LYS A 63 -18.79 12.05 -0.87
N LEU A 64 -17.49 11.95 -1.10
CA LEU A 64 -16.87 10.75 -1.65
C LEU A 64 -17.17 9.50 -0.80
N ARG A 65 -16.96 9.59 0.52
CA ARG A 65 -17.24 8.48 1.44
C ARG A 65 -18.70 8.03 1.39
N ARG A 66 -19.64 8.97 1.27
CA ARG A 66 -21.06 8.67 1.13
C ARG A 66 -21.33 7.91 -0.16
N ILE A 67 -20.87 8.43 -1.32
CA ILE A 67 -21.09 7.79 -2.63
C ILE A 67 -20.43 6.40 -2.64
N TYR A 68 -19.20 6.28 -2.16
CA TYR A 68 -18.47 5.02 -2.06
C TYR A 68 -19.23 3.96 -1.24
N ALA A 69 -19.92 4.37 -0.17
CA ALA A 69 -20.75 3.49 0.64
C ALA A 69 -22.07 3.13 -0.06
N GLU A 70 -22.73 4.11 -0.70
CA GLU A 70 -23.98 3.92 -1.46
C GLU A 70 -23.78 2.91 -2.60
N GLU A 71 -22.65 2.98 -3.32
CA GLU A 71 -22.28 2.09 -4.41
C GLU A 71 -21.70 0.74 -3.95
N LYS A 72 -21.62 0.50 -2.63
CA LYS A 72 -21.10 -0.75 -2.02
C LYS A 72 -19.69 -1.12 -2.45
N LEU A 73 -18.85 -0.14 -2.73
CA LEU A 73 -17.46 -0.31 -3.19
C LEU A 73 -16.48 -0.61 -2.05
N GLN A 74 -16.96 -0.87 -0.85
CA GLN A 74 -16.14 -1.07 0.33
C GLN A 74 -15.26 -2.32 0.19
N VAL A 75 -13.95 -2.14 0.30
CA VAL A 75 -12.99 -3.23 0.31
C VAL A 75 -13.19 -4.05 1.60
N ARG A 76 -13.48 -5.33 1.45
CA ARG A 76 -13.58 -6.24 2.60
C ARG A 76 -12.21 -6.37 3.24
N ARG A 77 -12.10 -6.00 4.52
CA ARG A 77 -10.91 -6.29 5.30
C ARG A 77 -10.84 -7.80 5.52
N ARG A 78 -9.69 -8.42 5.19
CA ARG A 78 -9.44 -9.79 5.63
C ARG A 78 -9.44 -9.78 7.16
N GLY A 79 -10.38 -10.50 7.75
CA GLY A 79 -10.43 -10.69 9.20
C GLY A 79 -9.21 -11.49 9.64
N GLY A 80 -8.17 -10.84 10.16
CA GLY A 80 -7.05 -11.50 10.79
C GLY A 80 -7.50 -12.16 12.10
N ARG A 81 -6.97 -13.36 12.38
CA ARG A 81 -7.19 -14.03 13.68
C ARG A 81 -6.67 -13.11 14.79
N LYS A 82 -7.54 -12.75 15.75
CA LYS A 82 -7.11 -12.02 16.94
C LYS A 82 -6.06 -12.87 17.67
N ARG A 83 -4.84 -12.35 17.78
CA ARG A 83 -3.77 -13.00 18.55
C ARG A 83 -3.65 -12.27 19.89
N ALA A 84 -3.45 -13.04 20.97
CA ALA A 84 -3.07 -12.47 22.25
C ALA A 84 -1.75 -11.68 22.08
N LEU A 85 -1.78 -10.41 22.43
CA LEU A 85 -0.60 -9.54 22.42
C LEU A 85 0.16 -9.78 23.73
N GLY A 86 1.24 -10.55 23.68
CA GLY A 86 2.23 -10.54 24.77
C GLY A 86 2.85 -9.14 24.94
N THR A 87 3.50 -8.89 26.06
CA THR A 87 4.26 -7.66 26.36
C THR A 87 5.28 -7.44 25.23
N ARG A 88 5.04 -6.49 24.36
CA ARG A 88 5.94 -6.11 23.26
C ARG A 88 6.73 -4.90 23.72
N ARG A 89 8.05 -4.98 23.62
CA ARG A 89 8.88 -3.78 23.66
C ARG A 89 8.54 -2.99 22.39
N PRO A 90 8.05 -1.74 22.49
CA PRO A 90 7.73 -0.95 21.32
C PRO A 90 9.00 -0.82 20.47
N MET A 91 8.85 -1.04 19.15
CA MET A 91 9.90 -0.66 18.21
C MET A 91 9.93 0.86 18.15
N GLU A 92 11.09 1.47 18.27
CA GLU A 92 11.23 2.92 18.10
C GLU A 92 10.68 3.31 16.73
N VAL A 93 9.69 4.18 16.73
CA VAL A 93 9.08 4.68 15.50
C VAL A 93 9.94 5.83 15.01
N PRO A 94 10.41 5.84 13.74
CA PRO A 94 11.12 6.97 13.18
C PRO A 94 10.31 8.26 13.32
N ASP A 95 10.98 9.38 13.58
CA ASP A 95 10.37 10.69 13.78
C ASP A 95 10.49 11.62 12.56
N ARG A 96 11.29 11.21 11.55
CA ARG A 96 11.51 11.97 10.32
C ARG A 96 11.77 11.07 9.10
N PRO A 97 11.57 11.60 7.87
CA PRO A 97 11.90 10.89 6.62
C PRO A 97 13.39 10.53 6.56
N ASN A 98 13.69 9.40 5.93
CA ASN A 98 15.04 8.86 5.77
C ASN A 98 15.80 8.62 7.07
N GLN A 99 15.11 8.44 8.20
CA GLN A 99 15.74 8.01 9.44
C GLN A 99 16.01 6.50 9.39
N ARG A 100 15.02 5.73 8.90
CA ARG A 100 15.15 4.28 8.82
C ARG A 100 14.43 3.73 7.60
N TRP A 101 15.13 2.89 6.84
CA TRP A 101 14.55 2.11 5.76
C TRP A 101 14.49 0.64 6.13
N SER A 102 13.39 -0.01 5.79
CA SER A 102 13.20 -1.46 5.94
C SER A 102 13.27 -2.15 4.58
N LEU A 103 14.01 -3.25 4.51
CA LEU A 103 14.23 -4.05 3.31
C LEU A 103 13.66 -5.45 3.48
N ASP A 104 13.11 -6.00 2.39
CA ASP A 104 12.67 -7.39 2.31
C ASP A 104 12.54 -7.84 0.85
N PHE A 105 12.24 -9.12 0.65
CA PHE A 105 11.95 -9.70 -0.65
C PHE A 105 10.53 -10.24 -0.72
N VAL A 106 9.84 -9.90 -1.80
CA VAL A 106 8.59 -10.55 -2.21
C VAL A 106 8.89 -11.49 -3.38
N SER A 107 8.27 -12.66 -3.41
CA SER A 107 8.42 -13.62 -4.50
C SER A 107 7.12 -13.76 -5.28
N ASP A 108 7.25 -13.88 -6.59
CA ASP A 108 6.15 -14.15 -7.50
C ASP A 108 6.62 -15.04 -8.66
N ALA A 109 5.73 -15.39 -9.59
CA ALA A 109 6.03 -16.26 -10.72
C ALA A 109 5.48 -15.67 -12.02
N PHE A 110 6.21 -15.90 -13.12
CA PHE A 110 5.71 -15.63 -14.47
C PHE A 110 4.67 -16.67 -14.88
N THR A 111 3.95 -16.38 -15.96
CA THR A 111 2.95 -17.29 -16.54
C THR A 111 3.52 -18.63 -16.98
N ASP A 112 4.82 -18.72 -17.25
CA ASP A 112 5.55 -19.94 -17.57
C ASP A 112 5.99 -20.74 -16.34
N GLY A 113 5.69 -20.27 -15.12
CA GLY A 113 6.03 -20.91 -13.85
C GLY A 113 7.42 -20.58 -13.29
N ARG A 114 8.28 -19.86 -14.04
CA ARG A 114 9.57 -19.39 -13.51
C ARG A 114 9.34 -18.37 -12.42
N ARG A 115 10.07 -18.48 -11.33
CA ARG A 115 9.98 -17.55 -10.21
C ARG A 115 10.88 -16.34 -10.40
N PHE A 116 10.42 -15.21 -9.89
CA PHE A 116 11.23 -14.01 -9.71
C PHE A 116 11.02 -13.44 -8.31
N ARG A 117 11.91 -12.56 -7.92
CA ARG A 117 11.87 -11.88 -6.61
C ARG A 117 11.83 -10.38 -6.84
N ILE A 118 11.23 -9.68 -5.90
CA ILE A 118 11.14 -8.23 -5.92
C ILE A 118 11.82 -7.74 -4.65
N LEU A 119 12.91 -6.97 -4.80
CA LEU A 119 13.49 -6.24 -3.68
C LEU A 119 12.55 -5.07 -3.35
N THR A 120 12.08 -5.05 -2.13
CA THR A 120 11.23 -3.97 -1.61
C THR A 120 11.97 -3.19 -0.57
N VAL A 121 11.96 -1.86 -0.68
CA VAL A 121 12.53 -0.94 0.31
C VAL A 121 11.48 0.12 0.66
N VAL A 122 11.23 0.32 1.93
CA VAL A 122 10.22 1.25 2.44
C VAL A 122 10.85 2.18 3.46
N ASP A 123 10.56 3.46 3.34
CA ASP A 123 10.84 4.43 4.41
C ASP A 123 9.85 4.22 5.56
N ASP A 124 10.36 3.90 6.74
CA ASP A 124 9.53 3.56 7.89
C ASP A 124 8.75 4.75 8.47
N PHE A 125 9.13 5.98 8.16
CA PHE A 125 8.39 7.17 8.58
C PHE A 125 7.28 7.54 7.60
N THR A 126 7.62 7.78 6.33
CA THR A 126 6.66 8.21 5.31
C THR A 126 5.74 7.07 4.84
N LYS A 127 6.19 5.82 5.00
CA LYS A 127 5.57 4.59 4.45
C LYS A 127 5.60 4.54 2.92
N GLU A 128 6.40 5.41 2.31
CA GLU A 128 6.63 5.37 0.87
C GLU A 128 7.50 4.18 0.49
N ASN A 129 7.21 3.60 -0.65
CA ASN A 129 8.10 2.66 -1.28
C ASN A 129 9.27 3.42 -1.93
N VAL A 130 10.48 3.10 -1.51
CA VAL A 130 11.72 3.72 -2.02
C VAL A 130 12.23 2.96 -3.24
N LEU A 131 12.21 1.63 -3.18
CA LEU A 131 12.63 0.74 -4.27
C LEU A 131 11.66 -0.42 -4.44
N LEU A 132 11.40 -0.76 -5.70
CA LEU A 132 10.59 -1.90 -6.10
C LEU A 132 11.25 -2.55 -7.32
N VAL A 133 12.23 -3.44 -7.09
CA VAL A 133 13.10 -3.97 -8.14
C VAL A 133 12.85 -5.46 -8.35
N PRO A 134 12.17 -5.86 -9.44
CA PRO A 134 12.00 -7.26 -9.80
C PRO A 134 13.23 -7.81 -10.53
N ASP A 135 13.65 -9.00 -10.15
CA ASP A 135 14.66 -9.77 -10.90
C ASP A 135 14.52 -11.28 -10.63
N THR A 136 15.04 -12.09 -11.53
CA THR A 136 15.10 -13.55 -11.36
C THR A 136 16.19 -13.97 -10.39
N SER A 137 17.22 -13.12 -10.19
CA SER A 137 18.31 -13.35 -9.25
C SER A 137 18.82 -12.03 -8.71
N ILE A 138 18.71 -11.84 -7.39
CA ILE A 138 19.18 -10.62 -6.71
C ILE A 138 20.25 -11.05 -5.71
N SER A 139 21.51 -10.73 -6.01
CA SER A 139 22.64 -10.94 -5.11
C SER A 139 22.85 -9.72 -4.19
N GLY A 140 23.61 -9.87 -3.10
CA GLY A 140 23.97 -8.74 -2.25
C GLY A 140 24.67 -7.59 -2.99
N LEU A 141 25.48 -7.88 -4.01
CA LEU A 141 26.09 -6.86 -4.86
C LEU A 141 25.03 -6.10 -5.69
N ARG A 142 23.97 -6.79 -6.12
CA ARG A 142 22.86 -6.12 -6.82
C ARG A 142 22.08 -5.23 -5.86
N VAL A 143 21.83 -5.68 -4.64
CA VAL A 143 21.17 -4.88 -3.60
C VAL A 143 21.94 -3.59 -3.34
N THR A 144 23.29 -3.66 -3.20
CA THR A 144 24.10 -2.43 -2.97
C THR A 144 24.00 -1.43 -4.11
N ARG A 145 23.97 -1.89 -5.38
CA ARG A 145 23.81 -1.01 -6.54
C ARG A 145 22.47 -0.28 -6.57
N GLU A 146 21.39 -1.01 -6.25
CA GLU A 146 20.05 -0.41 -6.19
C GLU A 146 19.94 0.60 -5.04
N LEU A 147 20.57 0.32 -3.89
CA LEU A 147 20.64 1.26 -2.78
C LEU A 147 21.48 2.50 -3.13
N ASP A 148 22.61 2.34 -3.83
CA ASP A 148 23.43 3.47 -4.28
C ASP A 148 22.63 4.39 -5.23
N GLN A 149 21.84 3.80 -6.13
CA GLN A 149 20.95 4.57 -6.99
C GLN A 149 19.88 5.32 -6.20
N ALA A 150 19.24 4.65 -5.24
CA ALA A 150 18.26 5.30 -4.37
C ALA A 150 18.86 6.44 -3.54
N PHE A 151 20.13 6.34 -3.12
CA PHE A 151 20.83 7.38 -2.41
C PHE A 151 21.16 8.60 -3.29
N ALA A 152 21.32 8.38 -4.59
CA ALA A 152 21.51 9.49 -5.54
C ALA A 152 20.22 10.32 -5.73
N GLU A 153 19.07 9.69 -5.57
CA GLU A 153 17.75 10.31 -5.74
C GLU A 153 17.18 10.85 -4.41
N ARG A 154 17.52 10.19 -3.30
CA ARG A 154 17.01 10.49 -1.95
C ARG A 154 18.17 10.61 -0.96
N ARG A 155 17.93 11.29 0.15
CA ARG A 155 18.90 11.31 1.24
C ARG A 155 19.11 9.89 1.80
N MET A 156 20.37 9.51 2.01
CA MET A 156 20.79 8.26 2.63
C MET A 156 20.15 8.10 4.02
N PRO A 157 19.61 6.94 4.37
CA PRO A 157 19.03 6.69 5.67
C PRO A 157 20.13 6.57 6.74
N GLU A 158 19.77 6.86 7.98
CA GLU A 158 20.67 6.67 9.13
C GLU A 158 20.79 5.18 9.48
N THR A 159 19.69 4.44 9.35
CA THR A 159 19.59 3.02 9.68
C THR A 159 18.89 2.25 8.60
N ILE A 160 19.36 1.04 8.32
CA ILE A 160 18.70 0.05 7.47
C ILE A 160 18.33 -1.16 8.32
N VAL A 161 17.13 -1.69 8.13
CA VAL A 161 16.64 -2.90 8.80
C VAL A 161 16.30 -3.95 7.76
N SER A 162 16.79 -5.18 7.93
CA SER A 162 16.44 -6.33 7.08
C SER A 162 16.31 -7.62 7.89
N ASP A 163 15.78 -8.65 7.26
CA ASP A 163 15.91 -10.00 7.78
C ASP A 163 17.35 -10.54 7.63
N ASN A 164 17.56 -11.79 8.05
CA ASN A 164 18.86 -12.47 7.97
C ASN A 164 19.03 -13.25 6.66
N GLY A 165 18.39 -12.80 5.56
CA GLY A 165 18.56 -13.43 4.24
C GLY A 165 20.01 -13.47 3.81
N THR A 166 20.39 -14.51 3.07
CA THR A 166 21.78 -14.71 2.60
C THR A 166 22.28 -13.55 1.74
N GLU A 167 21.40 -12.90 1.03
CA GLU A 167 21.67 -11.73 0.20
C GLU A 167 22.09 -10.54 1.06
N PHE A 168 21.39 -10.30 2.17
CA PHE A 168 21.64 -9.18 3.08
C PHE A 168 22.83 -9.42 4.01
N THR A 169 23.14 -10.68 4.34
CA THR A 169 24.30 -11.05 5.17
C THR A 169 25.58 -11.30 4.37
N SER A 170 25.57 -11.01 3.06
CA SER A 170 26.70 -11.23 2.18
C SER A 170 27.89 -10.30 2.46
N MET A 171 29.09 -10.74 2.09
CA MET A 171 30.32 -9.92 2.21
C MET A 171 30.22 -8.59 1.41
N ALA A 172 29.45 -8.58 0.33
CA ALA A 172 29.21 -7.35 -0.45
C ALA A 172 28.47 -6.31 0.38
N ILE A 173 27.41 -6.70 1.06
CA ILE A 173 26.66 -5.82 1.97
C ILE A 173 27.54 -5.35 3.13
N LEU A 174 28.28 -6.25 3.78
CA LEU A 174 29.14 -5.89 4.92
C LEU A 174 30.18 -4.83 4.55
N LYS A 175 30.88 -5.00 3.41
CA LYS A 175 31.84 -4.01 2.91
C LYS A 175 31.15 -2.68 2.57
N TRP A 176 30.00 -2.75 1.92
CA TRP A 176 29.25 -1.58 1.51
C TRP A 176 28.75 -0.77 2.70
N VAL A 177 28.25 -1.43 3.75
CA VAL A 177 27.83 -0.82 5.02
C VAL A 177 29.00 -0.09 5.69
N GLN A 178 30.17 -0.74 5.75
CA GLN A 178 31.38 -0.12 6.32
C GLN A 178 31.83 1.12 5.55
N ASN A 179 31.77 1.05 4.21
CA ASN A 179 32.19 2.16 3.35
C ASN A 179 31.26 3.38 3.46
N ASN A 180 29.96 3.15 3.63
CA ASN A 180 28.95 4.21 3.70
C ASN A 180 28.67 4.67 5.15
N GLY A 181 29.18 3.98 6.17
CA GLY A 181 28.95 4.33 7.57
C GLY A 181 27.49 4.24 8.02
N ILE A 182 26.73 3.34 7.40
CA ILE A 182 25.30 3.13 7.69
C ILE A 182 25.17 2.12 8.83
N ASP A 183 24.21 2.35 9.72
CA ASP A 183 23.83 1.39 10.75
C ASP A 183 22.86 0.36 10.17
N TRP A 184 23.34 -0.89 9.97
CA TRP A 184 22.51 -1.97 9.42
C TRP A 184 22.11 -2.97 10.49
N HIS A 185 20.82 -3.01 10.81
CA HIS A 185 20.24 -3.91 11.79
C HIS A 185 19.61 -5.14 11.16
N TYR A 186 20.02 -6.30 11.61
CA TYR A 186 19.37 -7.57 11.30
C TYR A 186 18.32 -7.89 12.37
N ILE A 187 17.08 -8.19 11.95
CA ILE A 187 16.06 -8.62 12.89
C ILE A 187 16.43 -9.95 13.57
N GLN A 188 16.01 -10.12 14.81
CA GLN A 188 16.23 -11.37 15.51
C GLN A 188 15.41 -12.51 14.86
N PRO A 189 15.98 -13.72 14.65
CA PRO A 189 15.24 -14.87 14.14
C PRO A 189 13.95 -15.11 14.92
N GLY A 190 12.84 -15.29 14.21
CA GLY A 190 11.52 -15.51 14.83
C GLY A 190 10.84 -14.28 15.40
N LYS A 191 11.37 -13.08 15.17
CA LYS A 191 10.74 -11.81 15.57
C LYS A 191 10.38 -10.91 14.39
N PRO A 192 9.42 -11.31 13.55
CA PRO A 192 9.01 -10.54 12.38
C PRO A 192 8.51 -9.14 12.74
N THR A 193 7.98 -8.95 13.96
CA THR A 193 7.53 -7.63 14.42
C THR A 193 8.60 -6.54 14.40
N GLN A 194 9.89 -6.91 14.33
CA GLN A 194 10.97 -5.95 14.18
C GLN A 194 11.09 -5.38 12.76
N ASN A 195 10.43 -6.01 11.77
CA ASN A 195 10.33 -5.52 10.39
C ASN A 195 8.87 -5.26 9.98
N ALA A 196 8.03 -4.86 10.93
CA ALA A 196 6.58 -4.77 10.74
C ALA A 196 6.14 -3.77 9.65
N PHE A 197 6.96 -2.76 9.33
CA PHE A 197 6.62 -1.77 8.31
C PHE A 197 6.69 -2.37 6.92
N ILE A 198 7.81 -3.03 6.59
CA ILE A 198 7.96 -3.71 5.30
C ILE A 198 7.01 -4.91 5.18
N GLU A 199 6.78 -5.66 6.27
CA GLU A 199 5.78 -6.74 6.27
C GLU A 199 4.38 -6.23 5.95
N SER A 200 4.02 -5.06 6.48
CA SER A 200 2.74 -4.42 6.16
C SER A 200 2.64 -4.03 4.69
N PHE A 201 3.73 -3.54 4.10
CA PHE A 201 3.82 -3.22 2.68
C PHE A 201 3.76 -4.49 1.83
N ASN A 202 4.60 -5.49 2.14
CA ASN A 202 4.66 -6.76 1.43
C ASN A 202 3.34 -7.56 1.52
N GLY A 203 2.56 -7.35 2.59
CA GLY A 203 1.21 -7.91 2.69
C GLY A 203 0.20 -7.22 1.80
N LYS A 204 0.43 -5.95 1.42
CA LYS A 204 -0.46 -5.18 0.53
C LYS A 204 -0.10 -5.35 -0.94
N LEU A 205 1.18 -5.39 -1.27
CA LEU A 205 1.67 -5.50 -2.65
C LEU A 205 1.03 -6.68 -3.40
N PRO A 206 0.99 -7.92 -2.86
CA PRO A 206 0.27 -9.01 -3.50
C PRO A 206 -1.23 -8.76 -3.61
N ASP A 207 -1.85 -8.22 -2.56
CA ASP A 207 -3.31 -8.01 -2.53
C ASP A 207 -3.77 -6.90 -3.48
N GLU A 208 -2.95 -5.88 -3.70
CA GLU A 208 -3.33 -4.70 -4.47
C GLU A 208 -2.85 -4.79 -5.93
N PHE A 209 -1.83 -5.61 -6.20
CA PHE A 209 -1.20 -5.64 -7.51
C PHE A 209 -0.83 -7.06 -8.00
N LEU A 210 0.05 -7.82 -7.31
CA LEU A 210 0.59 -9.07 -7.86
C LEU A 210 -0.49 -10.13 -8.13
N ASN A 211 -1.48 -10.27 -7.25
CA ASN A 211 -2.59 -11.22 -7.45
C ASN A 211 -3.61 -10.77 -8.51
N GLU A 212 -3.53 -9.54 -8.97
CA GLU A 212 -4.44 -8.98 -9.99
C GLU A 212 -3.75 -8.85 -11.36
N THR A 213 -2.44 -9.16 -11.43
CA THR A 213 -1.62 -8.99 -12.63
C THR A 213 -0.88 -10.28 -12.96
N LEU A 214 -0.88 -10.70 -14.22
CA LEU A 214 -0.10 -11.83 -14.72
C LEU A 214 1.10 -11.29 -15.50
N PHE A 215 2.28 -11.78 -15.22
CA PHE A 215 3.52 -11.36 -15.86
C PHE A 215 4.02 -12.44 -16.83
N ALA A 216 4.17 -12.11 -18.11
CA ALA A 216 4.74 -13.03 -19.09
C ALA A 216 6.28 -12.98 -19.09
N SER A 217 6.88 -11.88 -18.66
CA SER A 217 8.33 -11.68 -18.67
C SER A 217 8.81 -10.75 -17.55
N LEU A 218 10.14 -10.79 -17.29
CA LEU A 218 10.78 -9.87 -16.36
C LEU A 218 10.66 -8.40 -16.83
N HIS A 219 10.68 -8.16 -18.14
CA HIS A 219 10.54 -6.83 -18.71
C HIS A 219 9.18 -6.24 -18.38
N GLU A 220 8.12 -6.99 -18.64
CA GLU A 220 6.76 -6.59 -18.31
C GLU A 220 6.57 -6.38 -16.79
N ALA A 221 7.14 -7.28 -15.96
CA ALA A 221 7.10 -7.11 -14.51
C ALA A 221 7.76 -5.79 -14.06
N ARG A 222 8.87 -5.38 -14.71
CA ARG A 222 9.53 -4.10 -14.42
C ARG A 222 8.66 -2.91 -14.80
N GLU A 223 8.11 -2.91 -16.01
CA GLU A 223 7.27 -1.82 -16.48
C GLU A 223 6.02 -1.64 -15.62
N GLU A 224 5.32 -2.73 -15.35
CA GLU A 224 4.08 -2.68 -14.57
C GLU A 224 4.32 -2.33 -13.10
N LEU A 225 5.41 -2.82 -12.48
CA LEU A 225 5.79 -2.45 -11.12
C LEU A 225 6.19 -0.97 -11.02
N THR A 226 6.90 -0.43 -12.03
CA THR A 226 7.24 0.99 -12.08
C THR A 226 5.98 1.85 -12.18
N LYS A 227 5.05 1.52 -13.08
CA LYS A 227 3.76 2.22 -13.18
C LYS A 227 2.96 2.16 -11.88
N TRP A 228 2.96 1.00 -11.22
CA TRP A 228 2.27 0.85 -9.95
C TRP A 228 2.91 1.66 -8.82
N GLN A 229 4.24 1.80 -8.83
CA GLN A 229 4.99 2.60 -7.86
C GLN A 229 4.72 4.11 -8.03
N ASP A 230 4.56 4.58 -9.27
CA ASP A 230 4.29 5.98 -9.60
C ASP A 230 2.85 6.41 -9.27
N ASP A 231 1.89 5.46 -9.20
CA ASP A 231 0.48 5.67 -8.84
C ASP A 231 0.25 5.81 -7.32
#